data_eb9d60d1d9f4246880716b7f1f6c8bb9
#
_entry.id   eb9d60d1d9f4246880716b7f1f6c8bb9
#
_cell.length_a   1.000
_cell.length_b   1.000
_cell.length_c   1.000
_cell.angle_alpha   90.00
_cell.angle_beta   90.00
_cell.angle_gamma   90.00
#
_symmetry.space_group_name_H-M   'P 1'
#
loop_
_entity.id
_entity.type
_entity.pdbx_description
1 polymer ?
#
loop_
_entity_poly.entity_id
_entity_poly.type
_entity_poly.pdbx_seq_one_letter_code
_entity_poly.pdbx_strand_id
1 'polypeptide(L)'
;MGMILVRAIVRPEKVDSVMAELMEAGFPAVTKISVFGRGKQRGLKVGQVHYDELPKELLLLVVKDTDKDFVIKTIMESARTEKTGAFGDGKIFVSAVDEVYTISSGVKES
;
A
#
# COMPACT_ATOMS: atom_id res chain seq x y z
N MET A 1 19.38 -12.03 5.68
CA MET A 1 18.00 -11.94 5.26
C MET A 1 17.45 -10.59 5.60
N GLY A 2 16.93 -9.91 4.58
CA GLY A 2 16.53 -8.54 4.72
C GLY A 2 15.06 -8.37 5.07
N MET A 3 14.76 -7.19 5.56
CA MET A 3 13.40 -6.73 5.73
C MET A 3 13.05 -5.81 4.58
N ILE A 4 11.79 -5.79 4.23
CA ILE A 4 11.28 -5.02 3.10
C ILE A 4 10.18 -4.09 3.61
N LEU A 5 10.24 -2.82 3.20
CA LEU A 5 9.17 -1.87 3.43
C LEU A 5 8.25 -1.89 2.21
N VAL A 6 6.99 -2.16 2.45
CA VAL A 6 5.94 -2.09 1.44
C VAL A 6 5.08 -0.87 1.74
N ARG A 7 4.97 0.01 0.75
CA ARG A 7 4.12 1.19 0.80
C ARG A 7 3.09 1.07 -0.31
N ALA A 8 1.83 1.03 0.05
CA ALA A 8 0.75 0.87 -0.93
C ALA A 8 -0.21 2.04 -0.83
N ILE A 9 -0.39 2.76 -1.92
CA ILE A 9 -1.39 3.81 -2.02
C ILE A 9 -2.61 3.18 -2.68
N VAL A 10 -3.73 3.18 -1.97
CA VAL A 10 -4.94 2.50 -2.42
C VAL A 10 -6.14 3.44 -2.31
N ARG A 11 -7.24 3.07 -2.96
CA ARG A 11 -8.51 3.81 -2.83
C ARG A 11 -9.02 3.70 -1.40
N PRO A 12 -9.59 4.78 -0.85
CA PRO A 12 -10.15 4.73 0.51
C PRO A 12 -11.17 3.61 0.71
N GLU A 13 -12.01 3.38 -0.29
CA GLU A 13 -13.05 2.35 -0.21
C GLU A 13 -12.51 0.92 -0.24
N LYS A 14 -11.22 0.75 -0.57
CA LYS A 14 -10.57 -0.57 -0.60
C LYS A 14 -9.75 -0.87 0.66
N VAL A 15 -9.53 0.11 1.53
CA VAL A 15 -8.64 -0.03 2.69
C VAL A 15 -9.06 -1.18 3.59
N ASP A 16 -10.35 -1.24 3.95
CA ASP A 16 -10.82 -2.28 4.87
C ASP A 16 -10.63 -3.68 4.28
N SER A 17 -10.89 -3.82 2.99
CA SER A 17 -10.70 -5.08 2.29
C SER A 17 -9.23 -5.49 2.27
N VAL A 18 -8.33 -4.55 1.94
CA VAL A 18 -6.90 -4.82 1.90
C VAL A 18 -6.38 -5.21 3.28
N MET A 19 -6.77 -4.45 4.32
CA MET A 19 -6.31 -4.74 5.67
C MET A 19 -6.85 -6.07 6.19
N ALA A 20 -8.10 -6.41 5.86
CA ALA A 20 -8.68 -7.69 6.24
C ALA A 20 -7.94 -8.86 5.57
N GLU A 21 -7.63 -8.73 4.29
CA GLU A 21 -6.91 -9.78 3.56
C GLU A 21 -5.47 -9.92 4.08
N LEU A 22 -4.81 -8.82 4.42
CA LEU A 22 -3.48 -8.88 5.01
C LEU A 22 -3.51 -9.57 6.38
N MET A 23 -4.50 -9.25 7.20
CA MET A 23 -4.66 -9.90 8.50
C MET A 23 -4.87 -11.41 8.34
N GLU A 24 -5.76 -11.81 7.44
CA GLU A 24 -6.05 -13.20 7.15
C GLU A 24 -4.81 -13.94 6.65
N ALA A 25 -3.98 -13.24 5.89
CA ALA A 25 -2.73 -13.79 5.35
C ALA A 25 -1.60 -13.88 6.40
N GLY A 26 -1.83 -13.37 7.60
CA GLY A 26 -0.83 -13.40 8.67
C GLY A 26 -0.02 -12.12 8.83
N PHE A 27 -0.47 -11.01 8.25
CA PHE A 27 0.23 -9.71 8.30
C PHE A 27 -0.68 -8.63 8.90
N PRO A 28 -0.97 -8.70 10.21
CA PRO A 28 -1.90 -7.75 10.84
C PRO A 28 -1.28 -6.37 11.11
N ALA A 29 0.03 -6.26 11.18
CA ALA A 29 0.72 -5.03 11.57
C ALA A 29 0.86 -4.10 10.36
N VAL A 30 -0.09 -3.19 10.20
CA VAL A 30 -0.15 -2.24 9.10
C VAL A 30 -0.42 -0.84 9.65
N THR A 31 0.36 0.14 9.20
CA THR A 31 0.13 1.55 9.52
C THR A 31 -0.63 2.19 8.37
N LYS A 32 -1.64 2.98 8.71
CA LYS A 32 -2.49 3.64 7.71
C LYS A 32 -2.39 5.15 7.86
N ILE A 33 -2.19 5.85 6.74
CA ILE A 33 -2.08 7.30 6.70
C ILE A 33 -2.97 7.81 5.56
N SER A 34 -3.82 8.79 5.87
CA SER A 34 -4.63 9.45 4.84
C SER A 34 -3.77 10.42 4.06
N VAL A 35 -3.84 10.34 2.75
CA VAL A 35 -3.06 11.19 1.83
C VAL A 35 -3.94 11.69 0.71
N PHE A 36 -3.46 12.69 -0.01
CA PHE A 36 -4.12 13.18 -1.21
C PHE A 36 -3.17 12.98 -2.38
N GLY A 37 -3.72 12.45 -3.45
CA GLY A 37 -2.93 12.17 -4.63
C GLY A 37 -3.62 12.66 -5.88
N ARG A 38 -2.81 12.90 -6.88
CA ARG A 38 -3.26 13.30 -8.19
C ARG A 38 -2.52 12.43 -9.20
N GLY A 39 -3.26 11.81 -10.08
CA GLY A 39 -2.68 10.94 -11.05
C GLY A 39 -3.51 10.91 -12.32
N LYS A 40 -3.16 10.02 -13.21
CA LYS A 40 -3.91 9.81 -14.44
C LYS A 40 -5.23 9.14 -14.09
N GLN A 41 -6.31 9.92 -14.20
CA GLN A 41 -7.66 9.43 -13.93
C GLN A 41 -8.47 9.45 -15.22
N ARG A 42 -9.33 8.44 -15.36
CA ARG A 42 -10.23 8.35 -16.50
C ARG A 42 -11.24 9.50 -16.45
N GLY A 43 -11.35 10.25 -17.56
CA GLY A 43 -12.26 11.37 -17.66
C GLY A 43 -11.71 12.70 -17.21
N LEU A 44 -10.49 12.77 -16.72
CA LEU A 44 -9.82 14.03 -16.47
C LEU A 44 -9.38 14.65 -17.80
N LYS A 45 -9.75 15.90 -18.00
CA LYS A 45 -9.36 16.63 -19.18
C LYS A 45 -7.90 17.05 -19.07
N VAL A 46 -7.16 16.86 -20.17
CA VAL A 46 -5.85 17.44 -20.35
C VAL A 46 -6.07 18.63 -21.28
N GLY A 47 -5.78 19.82 -20.81
CA GLY A 47 -5.96 20.99 -21.67
C GLY A 47 -6.36 22.24 -20.95
N GLN A 48 -7.45 22.30 -20.28
CA GLN A 48 -7.77 23.33 -19.28
C GLN A 48 -7.79 22.66 -17.94
N VAL A 49 -6.65 22.27 -17.51
CA VAL A 49 -6.53 21.19 -16.59
C VAL A 49 -6.73 21.61 -15.16
N HIS A 50 -7.69 20.98 -14.53
CA HIS A 50 -7.68 20.78 -13.11
C HIS A 50 -7.40 19.32 -12.85
N TYR A 51 -6.20 19.00 -12.38
CA TYR A 51 -5.98 17.71 -11.76
C TYR A 51 -6.49 17.82 -10.34
N ASP A 52 -7.66 17.25 -10.10
CA ASP A 52 -8.20 17.25 -8.75
C ASP A 52 -7.37 16.32 -7.88
N GLU A 53 -7.06 16.81 -6.68
CA GLU A 53 -6.48 15.96 -5.67
C GLU A 53 -7.56 15.07 -5.10
N LEU A 54 -7.33 13.76 -5.11
CA LEU A 54 -8.27 12.78 -4.61
C LEU A 54 -7.75 12.17 -3.32
N PRO A 55 -8.65 11.89 -2.36
CA PRO A 55 -8.23 11.19 -1.16
C PRO A 55 -7.80 9.77 -1.49
N LYS A 56 -6.70 9.36 -0.89
CA LYS A 56 -6.15 8.02 -0.95
C LYS A 56 -5.70 7.62 0.44
N GLU A 57 -5.42 6.34 0.62
CA GLU A 57 -4.83 5.85 1.86
C GLU A 57 -3.48 5.22 1.56
N LEU A 58 -2.49 5.57 2.37
CA LEU A 58 -1.17 4.98 2.31
C LEU A 58 -1.05 3.93 3.39
N LEU A 59 -0.78 2.71 3.00
CA LEU A 59 -0.55 1.60 3.91
C LEU A 59 0.94 1.29 3.97
N LEU A 60 1.47 1.16 5.18
CA LEU A 60 2.88 0.86 5.41
C LEU A 60 2.99 -0.43 6.20
N LEU A 61 3.80 -1.35 5.71
CA LEU A 61 4.15 -2.53 6.50
C LEU A 61 5.57 -3.00 6.16
N VAL A 62 6.20 -3.62 7.16
CA VAL A 62 7.54 -4.19 7.00
C VAL A 62 7.39 -5.70 7.09
N VAL A 63 7.93 -6.39 6.10
CA VAL A 63 7.85 -7.85 6.03
C VAL A 63 9.22 -8.42 5.69
N LYS A 64 9.39 -9.72 5.88
CA LYS A 64 10.60 -10.40 5.45
C LYS A 64 10.65 -10.45 3.92
N ASP A 65 11.83 -10.42 3.37
CA ASP A 65 12.01 -10.50 1.92
C ASP A 65 11.38 -11.78 1.34
N THR A 66 11.35 -12.85 2.09
CA THR A 66 10.71 -14.11 1.68
C THR A 66 9.20 -14.01 1.56
N ASP A 67 8.59 -13.03 2.24
CA ASP A 67 7.13 -12.83 2.22
C ASP A 67 6.70 -11.75 1.23
N LYS A 68 7.64 -11.06 0.64
CA LYS A 68 7.38 -9.87 -0.19
C LYS A 68 6.37 -10.14 -1.32
N ASP A 69 6.63 -11.17 -2.12
CA ASP A 69 5.79 -11.43 -3.29
C ASP A 69 4.38 -11.79 -2.91
N PHE A 70 4.22 -12.55 -1.84
CA PHE A 70 2.90 -12.92 -1.32
C PHE A 70 2.12 -11.70 -0.82
N VAL A 71 2.80 -10.81 -0.09
CA VAL A 71 2.19 -9.58 0.41
C VAL A 71 1.76 -8.67 -0.75
N ILE A 72 2.62 -8.49 -1.74
CA ILE A 72 2.30 -7.67 -2.92
C ILE A 72 1.08 -8.24 -3.64
N LYS A 73 1.05 -9.54 -3.85
CA LYS A 73 -0.08 -10.21 -4.51
C LYS A 73 -1.37 -10.00 -3.73
N THR A 74 -1.32 -10.15 -2.41
CA THR A 74 -2.48 -9.96 -1.52
C THR A 74 -3.04 -8.54 -1.66
N ILE A 75 -2.16 -7.55 -1.64
CA ILE A 75 -2.57 -6.15 -1.78
C ILE A 75 -3.15 -5.90 -3.19
N MET A 76 -2.49 -6.37 -4.22
CA MET A 76 -2.97 -6.16 -5.58
C MET A 76 -4.35 -6.74 -5.81
N GLU A 77 -4.57 -7.96 -5.38
CA GLU A 77 -5.86 -8.63 -5.58
C GLU A 77 -6.99 -7.97 -4.79
N SER A 78 -6.70 -7.50 -3.57
CA SER A 78 -7.72 -6.89 -2.72
C SER A 78 -7.96 -5.40 -3.01
N ALA A 79 -6.98 -4.70 -3.60
CA ALA A 79 -7.10 -3.27 -3.91
C ALA A 79 -7.61 -2.99 -5.32
N ARG A 80 -7.55 -3.97 -6.20
CA ARG A 80 -7.91 -3.80 -7.60
C ARG A 80 -9.42 -3.63 -7.77
N THR A 81 -9.79 -2.66 -8.61
CA THR A 81 -11.18 -2.48 -9.01
C THR A 81 -11.50 -3.49 -10.11
N GLU A 82 -12.40 -4.40 -9.82
CA GLU A 82 -12.75 -5.50 -10.71
C GLU A 82 -11.53 -6.37 -11.05
N LYS A 83 -11.68 -7.30 -11.99
CA LYS A 83 -10.61 -8.25 -12.33
C LYS A 83 -9.48 -7.62 -13.13
N THR A 84 -9.80 -6.62 -13.92
CA THR A 84 -8.84 -6.00 -14.83
C THR A 84 -8.19 -4.75 -14.28
N GLY A 85 -8.73 -4.21 -13.17
CA GLY A 85 -8.24 -2.98 -12.60
C GLY A 85 -8.70 -1.75 -13.35
N ALA A 86 -8.45 -0.59 -12.76
CA ALA A 86 -8.80 0.70 -13.32
C ALA A 86 -7.77 1.74 -12.94
N PHE A 87 -7.68 2.82 -13.72
CA PHE A 87 -6.84 3.96 -13.33
C PHE A 87 -7.29 4.49 -11.97
N GLY A 88 -6.34 4.80 -11.12
CA GLY A 88 -6.62 5.28 -9.78
C GLY A 88 -6.66 4.19 -8.72
N ASP A 89 -6.48 2.93 -9.09
CA ASP A 89 -6.42 1.82 -8.11
C ASP A 89 -5.24 1.95 -7.17
N GLY A 90 -4.18 2.64 -7.58
CA GLY A 90 -3.05 2.92 -6.72
C GLY A 90 -1.74 2.31 -7.20
N LYS A 91 -0.77 2.36 -6.32
CA LYS A 91 0.58 1.86 -6.59
C LYS A 91 1.17 1.23 -5.35
N ILE A 92 2.09 0.31 -5.56
CA ILE A 92 2.86 -0.30 -4.47
C ILE A 92 4.32 0.04 -4.69
N PHE A 93 4.96 0.55 -3.64
CA PHE A 93 6.38 0.84 -3.63
C PHE A 93 7.08 -0.12 -2.68
N VAL A 94 8.17 -0.69 -3.12
CA VAL A 94 8.90 -1.69 -2.35
C VAL A 94 10.35 -1.23 -2.24
N SER A 95 10.87 -1.23 -1.02
CA SER A 95 12.26 -0.88 -0.78
C SER A 95 12.84 -1.72 0.33
N ALA A 96 14.16 -1.91 0.31
CA ALA A 96 14.86 -2.56 1.40
C ALA A 96 14.85 -1.66 2.63
N VAL A 97 14.83 -2.27 3.80
CA VAL A 97 14.96 -1.58 5.07
C VAL A 97 16.27 -2.06 5.70
N ASP A 98 17.17 -1.11 5.97
CA ASP A 98 18.47 -1.46 6.55
C ASP A 98 18.34 -1.95 7.98
N GLU A 99 17.54 -1.26 8.79
CA GLU A 99 17.39 -1.58 10.20
C GLU A 99 15.97 -1.30 10.67
N VAL A 100 15.48 -2.13 11.58
CA VAL A 100 14.18 -1.97 12.22
C VAL A 100 14.37 -2.08 13.73
N TYR A 101 13.88 -1.11 14.47
CA TYR A 101 13.94 -1.10 15.94
C TYR A 101 12.53 -1.05 16.50
N THR A 102 12.27 -1.84 17.51
CA THR A 102 11.02 -1.77 18.27
C THR A 102 11.20 -0.82 19.42
N ILE A 103 10.40 0.24 19.47
CA ILE A 103 10.54 1.30 20.48
C ILE A 103 10.35 0.74 21.89
N SER A 104 9.33 -0.08 22.09
CA SER A 104 8.98 -0.59 23.41
C SER A 104 10.08 -1.45 24.03
N SER A 105 10.76 -2.26 23.23
CA SER A 105 11.82 -3.15 23.73
C SER A 105 13.21 -2.51 23.62
N GLY A 106 13.36 -1.50 22.76
CA GLY A 106 14.65 -0.92 22.44
C GLY A 106 15.55 -1.86 21.64
N VAL A 107 15.01 -2.94 21.09
CA VAL A 107 15.77 -3.98 20.42
C VAL A 107 15.65 -3.85 18.92
N LYS A 108 16.77 -4.05 18.26
CA LYS A 108 16.84 -4.12 16.79
C LYS A 108 16.25 -5.44 16.34
N GLU A 109 15.26 -5.38 15.44
CA GLU A 109 14.61 -6.57 14.92
C GLU A 109 15.36 -7.17 13.74
N SER A 110 16.10 -6.30 13.04
CA SER A 110 16.78 -6.77 11.84
C SER A 110 17.90 -5.85 11.44
#